data_13cca2cc9db5940ea2a71cd2402e1846
#
_entry.id   13cca2cc9db5940ea2a71cd2402e1846
#
_cell.length_a   1.000
_cell.length_b   1.000
_cell.length_c   1.000
_cell.angle_alpha   90.00
_cell.angle_beta   90.00
_cell.angle_gamma   90.00
#
_symmetry.space_group_name_H-M   'P 1'
#
loop_
_entity.id
_entity.type
_entity.pdbx_description
1 polymer ?
#
loop_
_entity_poly.entity_id
_entity_poly.type
_entity_poly.pdbx_seq_one_letter_code
_entity_poly.pdbx_strand_id
1 'polypeptide(L)'
;MKKVLAALLACSMLGGLLVGCGGGGSDAPVNDSASYGTSNASASSGEPASGGGYNMTMILSARDEFLSTLEVGAKSAAADLGVTLTTQDANNDSSLLLQYIEASRNAGEDAVIVNVVDPETVPQCIEAAGDMKVVFVNRQPTDNSLLTENAVYVGSREIDAGMYQAQYLADYFKEQGKTEIKYILLNGMIGNDSTTNRTIGVLEGLEAEGITATEAAAPLAAKWDRAEAMNMISPLLTTTDFDCIISNNDAMALGAIEALLSQGIDPATVPIVGSDATVDGRQAIKDGTLNMTNYQNANGQGSGAIQAAINLLEGKPVNADTGFDTDADCPYIVWVPYEPVTAENVADFD
;
A
#
# COMPACT_ATOMS: atom_id res chain seq x y z
N MET A 1 35.22 38.36 19.05
CA MET A 1 34.86 39.75 19.48
C MET A 1 33.44 40.05 19.01
N LYS A 2 32.61 40.52 19.97
CA LYS A 2 31.23 41.06 19.90
C LYS A 2 30.14 40.03 19.54
N LYS A 3 29.35 39.44 20.46
CA LYS A 3 28.41 39.83 21.54
C LYS A 3 27.29 40.72 21.08
N VAL A 4 26.07 40.30 21.55
CA VAL A 4 24.85 41.09 21.91
C VAL A 4 23.73 40.92 20.89
N LEU A 5 22.45 40.65 21.18
CA LEU A 5 21.63 40.78 22.38
C LEU A 5 20.31 40.02 22.23
N ALA A 6 19.80 39.49 23.32
CA ALA A 6 18.47 38.95 23.50
C ALA A 6 17.45 40.10 23.64
N ALA A 7 16.19 39.85 23.26
CA ALA A 7 15.06 40.62 23.75
C ALA A 7 13.85 39.71 23.98
N LEU A 8 13.56 39.49 25.23
CA LEU A 8 12.29 38.99 25.80
C LEU A 8 11.24 40.11 25.71
N LEU A 9 10.01 39.77 25.35
CA LEU A 9 8.82 40.52 25.75
C LEU A 9 7.70 39.56 26.13
N ALA A 10 7.36 39.58 27.42
CA ALA A 10 6.19 39.02 28.03
C ALA A 10 5.15 40.15 28.22
N CYS A 11 3.87 39.86 28.01
CA CYS A 11 2.69 40.54 28.60
C CYS A 11 1.48 39.63 28.37
N SER A 12 0.98 39.01 29.34
CA SER A 12 0.07 39.26 30.49
C SER A 12 -1.41 39.39 30.12
N MET A 13 -2.13 38.42 30.59
CA MET A 13 -3.48 38.24 31.12
C MET A 13 -4.46 39.43 31.12
N LEU A 14 -5.77 39.08 30.89
CA LEU A 14 -7.01 39.47 31.61
C LEU A 14 -8.17 38.79 30.85
N GLY A 15 -9.05 37.92 31.33
CA GLY A 15 -9.87 38.02 32.54
C GLY A 15 -11.26 38.52 32.16
N GLY A 16 -12.30 37.65 32.14
CA GLY A 16 -13.67 38.09 31.92
C GLY A 16 -14.69 36.94 31.98
N LEU A 17 -15.12 36.64 33.21
CA LEU A 17 -16.33 35.86 33.53
C LEU A 17 -17.57 36.75 33.33
N LEU A 18 -18.63 36.23 32.71
CA LEU A 18 -20.01 36.68 32.98
C LEU A 18 -20.99 35.51 32.90
N VAL A 19 -21.64 35.31 34.03
CA VAL A 19 -22.77 34.42 34.33
C VAL A 19 -24.06 35.13 33.88
N GLY A 20 -25.03 34.35 33.36
CA GLY A 20 -26.39 34.82 33.11
C GLY A 20 -27.39 33.68 33.10
N CYS A 21 -28.12 33.55 34.21
CA CYS A 21 -29.26 32.66 34.42
C CYS A 21 -30.57 33.21 33.86
N GLY A 22 -31.52 32.28 33.64
CA GLY A 22 -32.97 32.50 33.62
C GLY A 22 -33.62 31.92 32.36
N GLY A 23 -34.61 31.04 32.34
CA GLY A 23 -35.67 30.68 33.24
C GLY A 23 -36.91 30.38 32.44
N GLY A 24 -37.48 29.16 32.57
CA GLY A 24 -38.90 28.92 32.81
C GLY A 24 -39.86 28.66 31.64
N GLY A 25 -40.64 27.54 31.74
CA GLY A 25 -42.04 27.42 31.29
C GLY A 25 -42.29 26.26 30.33
N SER A 26 -42.64 25.12 30.84
CA SER A 26 -43.86 24.26 30.80
C SER A 26 -44.81 24.45 29.60
N ASP A 27 -45.14 23.35 28.86
CA ASP A 27 -46.36 22.55 28.95
C ASP A 27 -46.40 21.49 27.84
N ALA A 28 -46.80 20.29 28.21
CA ALA A 28 -47.23 19.17 27.35
C ALA A 28 -48.79 19.22 27.24
N PRO A 29 -49.51 18.26 26.66
CA PRO A 29 -49.27 17.29 25.59
C PRO A 29 -50.41 17.32 24.55
N VAL A 30 -50.29 16.65 23.38
CA VAL A 30 -51.41 15.99 22.70
C VAL A 30 -50.95 14.78 21.91
N ASN A 31 -51.64 13.70 22.15
CA ASN A 31 -51.66 12.39 21.60
C ASN A 31 -52.29 12.39 20.20
N ASP A 32 -51.75 11.69 19.22
CA ASP A 32 -52.59 11.03 18.22
C ASP A 32 -51.96 9.77 17.66
N SER A 33 -52.74 8.71 17.73
CA SER A 33 -52.42 7.33 17.34
C SER A 33 -52.69 7.12 15.85
N ALA A 34 -51.71 6.61 15.10
CA ALA A 34 -52.00 5.93 13.85
C ALA A 34 -51.19 4.63 13.75
N SER A 35 -51.91 3.55 13.93
CA SER A 35 -51.53 2.15 13.67
C SER A 35 -51.33 1.93 12.19
N TYR A 36 -50.19 1.41 11.76
CA TYR A 36 -50.03 0.67 10.49
C TYR A 36 -49.17 -0.58 10.63
N GLY A 37 -49.70 -1.60 10.05
CA GLY A 37 -49.49 -3.01 10.04
C GLY A 37 -48.04 -3.52 10.05
N THR A 38 -47.88 -4.53 10.88
CA THR A 38 -46.79 -5.51 10.85
C THR A 38 -46.80 -6.35 9.58
N SER A 39 -45.80 -6.16 8.72
CA SER A 39 -45.38 -7.18 7.74
C SER A 39 -44.15 -7.88 8.31
N ASN A 40 -44.35 -9.13 8.73
CA ASN A 40 -43.29 -10.07 9.07
C ASN A 40 -42.45 -10.35 7.81
N ALA A 41 -41.30 -9.71 7.70
CA ALA A 41 -40.20 -10.22 6.90
C ALA A 41 -39.38 -11.14 7.81
N SER A 42 -39.42 -12.45 7.50
CA SER A 42 -38.54 -13.44 8.08
C SER A 42 -37.09 -13.04 7.77
N ALA A 43 -36.42 -12.49 8.78
CA ALA A 43 -34.98 -12.39 8.76
C ALA A 43 -34.42 -13.81 8.87
N SER A 44 -33.81 -14.28 7.79
CA SER A 44 -32.90 -15.42 7.80
C SER A 44 -31.81 -15.08 8.81
N SER A 45 -31.81 -15.75 9.94
CA SER A 45 -30.72 -15.79 10.89
C SER A 45 -29.57 -16.56 10.25
N GLY A 46 -28.72 -15.87 9.47
CA GLY A 46 -27.37 -16.35 9.23
C GLY A 46 -26.67 -16.39 10.58
N GLU A 47 -26.17 -17.55 10.97
CA GLU A 47 -25.28 -17.67 12.12
C GLU A 47 -24.13 -16.66 11.90
N PRO A 48 -23.74 -15.88 12.95
CA PRO A 48 -22.52 -15.08 12.85
C PRO A 48 -21.36 -16.06 12.62
N ALA A 49 -20.54 -15.80 11.60
CA ALA A 49 -19.28 -16.47 11.42
C ALA A 49 -18.53 -16.45 12.76
N SER A 50 -18.01 -17.58 13.18
CA SER A 50 -17.33 -17.77 14.47
C SER A 50 -15.96 -17.06 14.47
N GLY A 51 -15.96 -15.75 14.41
CA GLY A 51 -14.83 -14.90 14.76
C GLY A 51 -14.93 -14.64 16.26
N GLY A 52 -14.23 -15.37 17.09
CA GLY A 52 -14.07 -15.00 18.50
C GLY A 52 -13.37 -13.64 18.54
N GLY A 53 -13.90 -12.68 19.31
CA GLY A 53 -13.47 -11.28 19.38
C GLY A 53 -11.97 -11.09 19.62
N TYR A 54 -11.15 -11.38 18.61
CA TYR A 54 -9.70 -11.20 18.65
C TYR A 54 -9.34 -9.72 18.63
N ASN A 55 -8.25 -9.38 19.33
CA ASN A 55 -7.67 -8.04 19.35
C ASN A 55 -6.35 -8.06 18.58
N MET A 56 -6.21 -7.18 17.59
CA MET A 56 -5.06 -7.13 16.72
C MET A 56 -4.62 -5.69 16.47
N THR A 57 -3.33 -5.48 16.27
CA THR A 57 -2.79 -4.22 15.77
C THR A 57 -2.17 -4.43 14.38
N MET A 58 -2.52 -3.57 13.42
CA MET A 58 -1.82 -3.41 12.15
C MET A 58 -0.85 -2.24 12.25
N ILE A 59 0.41 -2.49 11.93
CA ILE A 59 1.47 -1.48 11.95
C ILE A 59 1.97 -1.32 10.51
N LEU A 60 1.76 -0.12 9.97
CA LEU A 60 2.21 0.27 8.64
C LEU A 60 3.57 0.96 8.72
N SER A 61 4.42 0.73 7.75
CA SER A 61 5.71 1.44 7.65
C SER A 61 5.52 2.93 7.44
N ALA A 62 4.51 3.32 6.66
CA ALA A 62 4.07 4.69 6.39
C ALA A 62 2.61 4.66 5.91
N ARG A 63 2.00 5.84 5.71
CA ARG A 63 0.69 5.98 5.05
C ARG A 63 0.86 6.71 3.72
N ASP A 64 1.26 5.98 2.70
CA ASP A 64 1.12 6.39 1.31
C ASP A 64 -0.25 6.02 0.75
N GLU A 65 -0.50 6.26 -0.53
CA GLU A 65 -1.80 5.98 -1.17
C GLU A 65 -2.12 4.47 -1.17
N PHE A 66 -1.13 3.64 -1.50
CA PHE A 66 -1.30 2.19 -1.55
C PHE A 66 -1.55 1.60 -0.15
N LEU A 67 -0.69 1.90 0.82
CA LEU A 67 -0.79 1.39 2.19
C LEU A 67 -2.05 1.91 2.91
N SER A 68 -2.51 3.12 2.58
CA SER A 68 -3.80 3.63 3.08
C SER A 68 -4.98 2.82 2.55
N THR A 69 -4.94 2.38 1.29
CA THR A 69 -5.97 1.51 0.70
C THR A 69 -5.93 0.11 1.32
N LEU A 70 -4.72 -0.44 1.57
CA LEU A 70 -4.53 -1.70 2.27
C LEU A 70 -5.12 -1.65 3.70
N GLU A 71 -4.89 -0.54 4.42
CA GLU A 71 -5.47 -0.29 5.75
C GLU A 71 -7.00 -0.30 5.71
N VAL A 72 -7.61 0.28 4.68
CA VAL A 72 -9.08 0.26 4.48
C VAL A 72 -9.58 -1.17 4.29
N GLY A 73 -8.94 -1.96 3.46
CA GLY A 73 -9.28 -3.37 3.25
C GLY A 73 -9.19 -4.20 4.53
N ALA A 74 -8.11 -4.01 5.31
CA ALA A 74 -7.94 -4.68 6.59
C ALA A 74 -9.02 -4.28 7.61
N LYS A 75 -9.37 -2.99 7.73
CA LYS A 75 -10.43 -2.50 8.62
C LYS A 75 -11.79 -3.03 8.24
N SER A 76 -12.11 -3.11 6.94
CA SER A 76 -13.36 -3.71 6.47
C SER A 76 -13.45 -5.18 6.86
N ALA A 77 -12.42 -5.96 6.55
CA ALA A 77 -12.39 -7.38 6.89
C ALA A 77 -12.45 -7.62 8.42
N ALA A 78 -11.74 -6.81 9.21
CA ALA A 78 -11.78 -6.89 10.66
C ALA A 78 -13.20 -6.66 11.20
N ALA A 79 -13.92 -5.67 10.68
CA ALA A 79 -15.30 -5.39 11.06
C ALA A 79 -16.24 -6.54 10.70
N ASP A 80 -16.12 -7.10 9.49
CA ASP A 80 -16.94 -8.21 9.00
C ASP A 80 -16.70 -9.51 9.79
N LEU A 81 -15.46 -9.72 10.24
CA LEU A 81 -15.02 -10.93 10.97
C LEU A 81 -15.06 -10.78 12.49
N GLY A 82 -15.52 -9.64 13.02
CA GLY A 82 -15.65 -9.41 14.46
C GLY A 82 -14.30 -9.24 15.19
N VAL A 83 -13.27 -8.77 14.49
CA VAL A 83 -11.94 -8.47 15.03
C VAL A 83 -11.89 -7.01 15.49
N THR A 84 -11.35 -6.76 16.67
CA THR A 84 -10.97 -5.41 17.11
C THR A 84 -9.61 -5.06 16.52
N LEU A 85 -9.55 -4.20 15.52
CA LEU A 85 -8.32 -3.80 14.85
C LEU A 85 -7.91 -2.37 15.22
N THR A 86 -6.72 -2.23 15.81
CA THR A 86 -6.02 -0.95 15.95
C THR A 86 -5.02 -0.78 14.81
N THR A 87 -4.79 0.45 14.34
CA THR A 87 -3.80 0.71 13.29
C THR A 87 -2.81 1.77 13.73
N GLN A 88 -1.51 1.54 13.44
CA GLN A 88 -0.39 2.41 13.78
C GLN A 88 0.43 2.76 12.54
N ASP A 89 1.08 3.91 12.57
CA ASP A 89 2.00 4.39 11.55
C ASP A 89 3.40 4.49 12.13
N ALA A 90 4.33 3.71 11.60
CA ALA A 90 5.72 3.73 12.03
C ALA A 90 6.52 4.90 11.44
N ASN A 91 5.92 5.69 10.53
CA ASN A 91 6.54 6.87 9.93
C ASN A 91 7.96 6.60 9.38
N ASN A 92 8.16 5.44 8.76
CA ASN A 92 9.43 4.94 8.25
C ASN A 92 10.54 4.79 9.34
N ASP A 93 10.15 4.59 10.61
CA ASP A 93 11.05 4.35 11.72
C ASP A 93 10.92 2.91 12.23
N SER A 94 11.94 2.08 11.97
CA SER A 94 12.00 0.68 12.43
C SER A 94 11.96 0.56 13.96
N SER A 95 12.52 1.53 14.70
CA SER A 95 12.50 1.51 16.15
C SER A 95 11.09 1.76 16.70
N LEU A 96 10.34 2.67 16.05
CA LEU A 96 8.95 2.94 16.39
C LEU A 96 8.06 1.74 16.06
N LEU A 97 8.30 1.08 14.92
CA LEU A 97 7.61 -0.15 14.54
C LEU A 97 7.77 -1.24 15.60
N LEU A 98 9.00 -1.49 16.05
CA LEU A 98 9.27 -2.46 17.12
C LEU A 98 8.59 -2.09 18.44
N GLN A 99 8.58 -0.80 18.84
CA GLN A 99 7.87 -0.32 20.02
C GLN A 99 6.37 -0.60 19.94
N TYR A 100 5.74 -0.45 18.77
CA TYR A 100 4.32 -0.77 18.58
C TYR A 100 4.06 -2.27 18.71
N ILE A 101 4.93 -3.14 18.16
CA ILE A 101 4.81 -4.60 18.36
C ILE A 101 4.91 -4.96 19.84
N GLU A 102 5.90 -4.42 20.56
CA GLU A 102 6.05 -4.65 22.00
C GLU A 102 4.85 -4.14 22.81
N ALA A 103 4.29 -2.99 22.42
CA ALA A 103 3.09 -2.44 23.05
C ALA A 103 1.88 -3.36 22.87
N SER A 104 1.65 -3.90 21.67
CA SER A 104 0.59 -4.86 21.40
C SER A 104 0.77 -6.14 22.22
N ARG A 105 1.99 -6.68 22.29
CA ARG A 105 2.29 -7.83 23.16
C ARG A 105 1.99 -7.54 24.62
N ASN A 106 2.42 -6.38 25.12
CA ASN A 106 2.18 -6.00 26.53
C ASN A 106 0.70 -5.72 26.84
N ALA A 107 -0.11 -5.35 25.83
CA ALA A 107 -1.55 -5.22 25.93
C ALA A 107 -2.27 -6.59 25.90
N GLY A 108 -1.57 -7.67 25.60
CA GLY A 108 -2.13 -9.04 25.51
C GLY A 108 -2.98 -9.23 24.26
N GLU A 109 -2.61 -8.57 23.16
CA GLU A 109 -3.27 -8.81 21.86
C GLU A 109 -2.94 -10.19 21.30
N ASP A 110 -3.79 -10.68 20.41
CA ASP A 110 -3.72 -12.05 19.87
C ASP A 110 -2.74 -12.14 18.68
N ALA A 111 -2.68 -11.09 17.85
CA ALA A 111 -1.82 -11.03 16.67
C ALA A 111 -1.43 -9.61 16.30
N VAL A 112 -0.34 -9.48 15.54
CA VAL A 112 0.05 -8.24 14.86
C VAL A 112 0.16 -8.46 13.36
N ILE A 113 -0.29 -7.48 12.58
CA ILE A 113 -0.11 -7.40 11.14
C ILE A 113 0.95 -6.33 10.87
N VAL A 114 2.05 -6.67 10.20
CA VAL A 114 3.23 -5.80 10.12
C VAL A 114 3.62 -5.57 8.66
N ASN A 115 3.50 -4.33 8.21
CA ASN A 115 4.18 -3.85 7.01
C ASN A 115 5.53 -3.27 7.44
N VAL A 116 6.60 -4.05 7.32
CA VAL A 116 7.92 -3.69 7.85
C VAL A 116 8.50 -2.44 7.19
N VAL A 117 9.23 -1.63 7.95
CA VAL A 117 9.99 -0.50 7.42
C VAL A 117 11.18 -1.01 6.61
N ASP A 118 11.92 -1.94 7.19
CA ASP A 118 13.09 -2.58 6.60
C ASP A 118 12.94 -4.11 6.74
N PRO A 119 12.88 -4.88 5.64
CA PRO A 119 12.75 -6.32 5.65
C PRO A 119 13.85 -7.05 6.45
N GLU A 120 15.05 -6.47 6.60
CA GLU A 120 16.12 -7.02 7.42
C GLU A 120 15.79 -7.00 8.92
N THR A 121 14.77 -6.25 9.36
CA THR A 121 14.34 -6.19 10.76
C THR A 121 13.30 -7.26 11.13
N VAL A 122 12.94 -8.13 10.22
CA VAL A 122 11.95 -9.21 10.46
C VAL A 122 12.30 -10.11 11.66
N PRO A 123 13.56 -10.54 11.85
CA PRO A 123 13.92 -11.31 13.05
C PRO A 123 13.60 -10.57 14.36
N GLN A 124 13.86 -9.27 14.41
CA GLN A 124 13.57 -8.43 15.57
C GLN A 124 12.06 -8.24 15.77
N CYS A 125 11.27 -8.16 14.67
CA CYS A 125 9.80 -8.09 14.75
C CYS A 125 9.23 -9.38 15.37
N ILE A 126 9.73 -10.55 14.97
CA ILE A 126 9.30 -11.84 15.52
C ILE A 126 9.68 -11.93 17.01
N GLU A 127 10.90 -11.53 17.38
CA GLU A 127 11.35 -11.48 18.78
C GLU A 127 10.48 -10.53 19.62
N ALA A 128 10.19 -9.34 19.12
CA ALA A 128 9.35 -8.35 19.78
C ALA A 128 7.90 -8.85 19.98
N ALA A 129 7.37 -9.60 19.04
CA ALA A 129 6.03 -10.19 19.12
C ALA A 129 5.93 -11.31 20.16
N GLY A 130 7.01 -12.06 20.42
CA GLY A 130 7.01 -13.17 21.37
C GLY A 130 6.04 -14.28 20.94
N ASP A 131 5.04 -14.59 21.77
CA ASP A 131 4.06 -15.65 21.50
C ASP A 131 2.86 -15.20 20.62
N MET A 132 2.74 -13.89 20.32
CA MET A 132 1.69 -13.40 19.40
C MET A 132 1.90 -13.95 18.00
N LYS A 133 0.79 -14.14 17.26
CA LYS A 133 0.88 -14.43 15.83
C LYS A 133 1.30 -13.18 15.05
N VAL A 134 2.13 -13.39 14.03
CA VAL A 134 2.64 -12.31 13.18
C VAL A 134 2.23 -12.57 11.73
N VAL A 135 1.61 -11.58 11.11
CA VAL A 135 1.37 -11.58 9.66
C VAL A 135 2.16 -10.43 9.05
N PHE A 136 3.21 -10.73 8.34
CA PHE A 136 3.87 -9.74 7.49
C PHE A 136 3.01 -9.49 6.27
N VAL A 137 2.84 -8.23 5.88
CA VAL A 137 1.98 -7.84 4.76
C VAL A 137 2.72 -6.92 3.80
N ASN A 138 2.52 -7.11 2.50
CA ASN A 138 3.05 -6.30 1.40
C ASN A 138 4.58 -6.34 1.24
N ARG A 139 5.37 -6.07 2.27
CA ARG A 139 6.84 -6.15 2.22
C ARG A 139 7.31 -7.51 2.71
N GLN A 140 7.85 -8.29 1.78
CA GLN A 140 8.28 -9.66 2.06
C GLN A 140 9.54 -9.70 2.93
N PRO A 141 9.64 -10.63 3.91
CA PRO A 141 10.89 -10.94 4.57
C PRO A 141 11.99 -11.33 3.57
N THR A 142 13.23 -10.89 3.81
CA THR A 142 14.39 -11.28 2.97
C THR A 142 14.74 -12.75 3.10
N ASP A 143 14.39 -13.37 4.22
CA ASP A 143 14.60 -14.80 4.51
C ASP A 143 13.28 -15.49 4.81
N ASN A 144 12.75 -16.23 3.84
CA ASN A 144 11.50 -16.99 3.97
C ASN A 144 11.62 -18.15 4.99
N SER A 145 12.83 -18.57 5.40
CA SER A 145 12.99 -19.60 6.43
C SER A 145 12.54 -19.13 7.82
N LEU A 146 12.33 -17.82 8.01
CA LEU A 146 11.74 -17.23 9.21
C LEU A 146 10.23 -17.42 9.31
N LEU A 147 9.56 -17.76 8.19
CA LEU A 147 8.13 -18.00 8.15
C LEU A 147 7.80 -19.38 8.70
N THR A 148 6.81 -19.43 9.57
CA THR A 148 6.38 -20.62 10.33
C THR A 148 4.88 -20.56 10.60
N GLU A 149 4.34 -21.53 11.34
CA GLU A 149 2.96 -21.49 11.85
C GLU A 149 2.66 -20.33 12.82
N ASN A 150 3.67 -19.53 13.19
CA ASN A 150 3.51 -18.36 14.05
C ASN A 150 3.79 -17.04 13.34
N ALA A 151 4.47 -17.09 12.19
CA ALA A 151 4.84 -15.91 11.42
C ALA A 151 4.67 -16.21 9.93
N VAL A 152 3.78 -15.50 9.24
CA VAL A 152 3.42 -15.74 7.84
C VAL A 152 3.51 -14.45 7.03
N TYR A 153 3.44 -14.59 5.71
CA TYR A 153 3.44 -13.45 4.79
C TYR A 153 2.21 -13.47 3.87
N VAL A 154 1.63 -12.29 3.66
CA VAL A 154 0.55 -12.04 2.69
C VAL A 154 0.95 -10.87 1.80
N GLY A 155 1.09 -11.10 0.50
CA GLY A 155 1.48 -10.06 -0.45
C GLY A 155 1.46 -10.55 -1.88
N SER A 156 2.08 -9.79 -2.77
CA SER A 156 2.13 -10.12 -4.20
C SER A 156 3.53 -10.58 -4.61
N ARG A 157 3.60 -11.35 -5.70
CA ARG A 157 4.90 -11.74 -6.29
C ARG A 157 5.44 -10.58 -7.12
N GLU A 158 6.38 -9.86 -6.56
CA GLU A 158 6.84 -8.58 -7.12
C GLU A 158 7.51 -8.70 -8.49
N ILE A 159 8.10 -9.87 -8.80
CA ILE A 159 8.69 -10.13 -10.11
C ILE A 159 7.62 -10.14 -11.22
N ASP A 160 6.40 -10.59 -10.93
CA ASP A 160 5.31 -10.66 -11.90
C ASP A 160 4.92 -9.26 -12.38
N ALA A 161 4.94 -8.25 -11.49
CA ALA A 161 4.68 -6.86 -11.86
C ALA A 161 5.69 -6.35 -12.89
N GLY A 162 6.99 -6.64 -12.69
CA GLY A 162 8.04 -6.29 -13.64
C GLY A 162 7.86 -7.03 -14.98
N MET A 163 7.51 -8.31 -14.95
CA MET A 163 7.25 -9.10 -16.16
C MET A 163 6.09 -8.54 -16.99
N TYR A 164 5.00 -8.09 -16.36
CA TYR A 164 3.90 -7.43 -17.07
C TYR A 164 4.31 -6.08 -17.68
N GLN A 165 5.12 -5.28 -16.98
CA GLN A 165 5.71 -4.06 -17.55
C GLN A 165 6.57 -4.37 -18.78
N ALA A 166 7.40 -5.42 -18.70
CA ALA A 166 8.24 -5.88 -19.80
C ALA A 166 7.42 -6.30 -21.01
N GLN A 167 6.39 -7.12 -20.80
CA GLN A 167 5.52 -7.56 -21.88
C GLN A 167 4.87 -6.37 -22.60
N TYR A 168 4.32 -5.41 -21.84
CA TYR A 168 3.72 -4.23 -22.43
C TYR A 168 4.72 -3.41 -23.26
N LEU A 169 5.89 -3.12 -22.69
CA LEU A 169 6.93 -2.34 -23.41
C LEU A 169 7.47 -3.07 -24.62
N ALA A 170 7.65 -4.39 -24.52
CA ALA A 170 8.12 -5.21 -25.65
C ALA A 170 7.12 -5.16 -26.81
N ASP A 171 5.84 -5.34 -26.55
CA ASP A 171 4.79 -5.26 -27.57
C ASP A 171 4.75 -3.85 -28.19
N TYR A 172 4.77 -2.80 -27.36
CA TYR A 172 4.77 -1.41 -27.80
C TYR A 172 5.93 -1.09 -28.76
N PHE A 173 7.15 -1.53 -28.44
CA PHE A 173 8.31 -1.22 -29.26
C PHE A 173 8.46 -2.14 -30.48
N LYS A 174 8.06 -3.43 -30.38
CA LYS A 174 8.03 -4.35 -31.53
C LYS A 174 7.07 -3.90 -32.62
N GLU A 175 5.91 -3.34 -32.24
CA GLU A 175 4.97 -2.76 -33.22
C GLU A 175 5.59 -1.61 -34.03
N GLN A 176 6.58 -0.91 -33.46
CA GLN A 176 7.34 0.15 -34.13
C GLN A 176 8.60 -0.39 -34.84
N GLY A 177 8.82 -1.71 -34.81
CA GLY A 177 10.03 -2.34 -35.38
C GLY A 177 11.30 -2.05 -34.59
N LYS A 178 11.20 -1.67 -33.33
CA LYS A 178 12.31 -1.29 -32.46
C LYS A 178 12.62 -2.40 -31.46
N THR A 179 13.88 -2.86 -31.41
CA THR A 179 14.37 -3.92 -30.52
C THR A 179 15.50 -3.46 -29.59
N GLU A 180 15.91 -2.20 -29.71
CA GLU A 180 16.90 -1.58 -28.82
C GLU A 180 16.27 -0.32 -28.23
N ILE A 181 16.26 -0.19 -26.90
CA ILE A 181 15.66 0.92 -26.20
C ILE A 181 16.57 1.47 -25.10
N LYS A 182 16.39 2.74 -24.79
CA LYS A 182 16.99 3.40 -23.63
C LYS A 182 15.90 3.77 -22.64
N TYR A 183 16.09 3.43 -21.38
CA TYR A 183 15.10 3.69 -20.35
C TYR A 183 15.64 4.57 -19.22
N ILE A 184 14.75 5.35 -18.59
CA ILE A 184 14.96 5.94 -17.27
C ILE A 184 14.21 5.08 -16.27
N LEU A 185 14.88 4.66 -15.17
CA LEU A 185 14.31 3.82 -14.13
C LEU A 185 14.07 4.62 -12.85
N LEU A 186 12.83 4.62 -12.37
CA LEU A 186 12.41 5.15 -11.08
C LEU A 186 12.27 4.00 -10.09
N ASN A 187 13.23 3.87 -9.19
CA ASN A 187 13.25 2.86 -8.14
C ASN A 187 12.52 3.35 -6.89
N GLY A 188 11.85 2.41 -6.23
CA GLY A 188 11.34 2.58 -4.89
C GLY A 188 12.45 2.71 -3.84
N MET A 189 12.17 2.27 -2.62
CA MET A 189 13.16 2.25 -1.53
C MET A 189 14.14 1.10 -1.76
N ILE A 190 15.43 1.44 -1.83
CA ILE A 190 16.49 0.44 -1.99
C ILE A 190 16.51 -0.48 -0.77
N GLY A 191 16.63 -1.78 -1.00
CA GLY A 191 16.57 -2.81 0.05
C GLY A 191 15.19 -3.46 0.18
N ASN A 192 14.13 -2.85 -0.37
CA ASN A 192 12.84 -3.51 -0.45
C ASN A 192 12.84 -4.54 -1.57
N ASP A 193 12.23 -5.68 -1.30
CA ASP A 193 12.09 -6.75 -2.27
C ASP A 193 11.28 -6.32 -3.49
N SER A 194 10.24 -5.53 -3.30
CA SER A 194 9.45 -4.94 -4.39
C SER A 194 10.28 -4.08 -5.34
N THR A 195 11.21 -3.25 -4.83
CA THR A 195 12.13 -2.49 -5.68
C THR A 195 13.03 -3.41 -6.50
N THR A 196 13.60 -4.42 -5.86
CA THR A 196 14.53 -5.36 -6.47
C THR A 196 13.82 -6.23 -7.50
N ASN A 197 12.72 -6.88 -7.12
CA ASN A 197 12.06 -7.87 -7.96
C ASN A 197 11.27 -7.24 -9.12
N ARG A 198 10.63 -6.08 -8.93
CA ARG A 198 10.01 -5.35 -10.06
C ARG A 198 11.08 -4.93 -11.09
N THR A 199 12.24 -4.46 -10.61
CA THR A 199 13.35 -4.09 -11.50
C THR A 199 13.92 -5.31 -12.24
N ILE A 200 14.19 -6.41 -11.55
CA ILE A 200 14.66 -7.67 -12.16
C ILE A 200 13.62 -8.14 -13.19
N GLY A 201 12.35 -8.22 -12.79
CA GLY A 201 11.28 -8.71 -13.65
C GLY A 201 11.14 -7.93 -14.96
N VAL A 202 11.22 -6.59 -14.91
CA VAL A 202 11.11 -5.79 -16.14
C VAL A 202 12.33 -5.93 -17.02
N LEU A 203 13.55 -6.00 -16.48
CA LEU A 203 14.77 -6.09 -17.29
C LEU A 203 14.93 -7.49 -17.88
N GLU A 204 14.77 -8.53 -17.09
CA GLU A 204 14.83 -9.92 -17.58
C GLU A 204 13.67 -10.23 -18.54
N GLY A 205 12.49 -9.68 -18.28
CA GLY A 205 11.34 -9.83 -19.17
C GLY A 205 11.57 -9.16 -20.53
N LEU A 206 12.14 -7.96 -20.59
CA LEU A 206 12.50 -7.30 -21.85
C LEU A 206 13.54 -8.10 -22.62
N GLU A 207 14.56 -8.64 -21.96
CA GLU A 207 15.57 -9.50 -22.58
C GLU A 207 14.92 -10.78 -23.14
N ALA A 208 14.05 -11.44 -22.37
CA ALA A 208 13.33 -12.63 -22.81
C ALA A 208 12.43 -12.37 -24.02
N GLU A 209 11.87 -11.17 -24.13
CA GLU A 209 11.08 -10.71 -25.28
C GLU A 209 11.96 -10.23 -26.45
N GLY A 210 13.27 -10.29 -26.35
CA GLY A 210 14.20 -9.89 -27.41
C GLY A 210 14.38 -8.38 -27.55
N ILE A 211 14.10 -7.62 -26.51
CA ILE A 211 14.39 -6.19 -26.43
C ILE A 211 15.69 -5.96 -25.66
N THR A 212 16.66 -5.33 -26.31
CA THR A 212 17.88 -4.88 -25.64
C THR A 212 17.63 -3.53 -24.96
N ALA A 213 17.51 -3.56 -23.66
CA ALA A 213 17.25 -2.36 -22.85
C ALA A 213 18.55 -1.81 -22.22
N THR A 214 18.81 -0.53 -22.37
CA THR A 214 20.00 0.14 -21.85
C THR A 214 19.60 1.32 -20.96
N GLU A 215 20.27 1.48 -19.82
CA GLU A 215 20.06 2.65 -18.96
C GLU A 215 20.43 3.94 -19.68
N ALA A 216 19.49 4.88 -19.77
CA ALA A 216 19.75 6.23 -20.26
C ALA A 216 20.43 7.09 -19.20
N ALA A 217 20.18 6.81 -17.94
CA ALA A 217 20.79 7.43 -16.76
C ALA A 217 20.84 6.39 -15.63
N ALA A 218 21.68 6.63 -14.61
CA ALA A 218 21.66 5.79 -13.41
C ALA A 218 20.26 5.76 -12.76
N PRO A 219 19.82 4.61 -12.22
CA PRO A 219 18.51 4.47 -11.60
C PRO A 219 18.26 5.50 -10.49
N LEU A 220 17.05 6.06 -10.44
CA LEU A 220 16.66 7.12 -9.53
C LEU A 220 15.89 6.53 -8.35
N ALA A 221 16.50 6.51 -7.16
CA ALA A 221 15.86 5.99 -5.93
C ALA A 221 14.89 7.03 -5.33
N ALA A 222 13.70 7.16 -5.91
CA ALA A 222 12.68 8.14 -5.51
C ALA A 222 11.79 7.66 -4.34
N LYS A 223 12.04 6.46 -3.78
CA LYS A 223 11.51 5.99 -2.49
C LYS A 223 9.99 5.94 -2.40
N TRP A 224 9.32 5.59 -3.49
CA TRP A 224 7.85 5.57 -3.63
C TRP A 224 7.19 6.95 -3.64
N ASP A 225 7.98 8.05 -3.62
CA ASP A 225 7.49 9.41 -3.48
C ASP A 225 7.36 10.13 -4.84
N ARG A 226 6.19 10.71 -5.08
CA ARG A 226 5.83 11.42 -6.31
C ARG A 226 6.67 12.68 -6.52
N ALA A 227 6.87 13.47 -5.46
CA ALA A 227 7.61 14.71 -5.54
C ALA A 227 9.12 14.46 -5.70
N GLU A 228 9.66 13.46 -5.01
CA GLU A 228 11.05 13.03 -5.19
C GLU A 228 11.29 12.56 -6.63
N ALA A 229 10.41 11.74 -7.19
CA ALA A 229 10.50 11.28 -8.58
C ALA A 229 10.49 12.47 -9.55
N MET A 230 9.54 13.41 -9.39
CA MET A 230 9.48 14.64 -10.20
C MET A 230 10.79 15.43 -10.12
N ASN A 231 11.32 15.65 -8.92
CA ASN A 231 12.54 16.41 -8.71
C ASN A 231 13.78 15.75 -9.32
N MET A 232 13.88 14.41 -9.16
CA MET A 232 15.04 13.65 -9.65
C MET A 232 15.07 13.51 -11.17
N ILE A 233 13.90 13.28 -11.80
CA ILE A 233 13.83 13.07 -13.25
C ILE A 233 13.86 14.36 -14.07
N SER A 234 13.35 15.48 -13.52
CA SER A 234 13.23 16.76 -14.23
C SER A 234 14.51 17.19 -14.95
N PRO A 235 15.72 17.16 -14.35
CA PRO A 235 16.95 17.57 -15.04
C PRO A 235 17.36 16.63 -16.16
N LEU A 236 16.88 15.39 -16.19
CA LEU A 236 17.22 14.39 -17.20
C LEU A 236 16.41 14.56 -18.48
N LEU A 237 15.15 15.01 -18.37
CA LEU A 237 14.20 15.04 -19.49
C LEU A 237 14.66 15.87 -20.71
N THR A 238 15.53 16.85 -20.52
CA THR A 238 16.05 17.71 -21.60
C THR A 238 17.52 17.45 -21.93
N THR A 239 18.22 16.66 -21.11
CA THR A 239 19.67 16.43 -21.25
C THR A 239 20.02 15.01 -21.63
N THR A 240 19.05 14.08 -21.55
CA THR A 240 19.24 12.64 -21.74
C THR A 240 18.35 12.14 -22.89
N ASP A 241 18.90 11.34 -23.77
CA ASP A 241 18.18 10.66 -24.83
C ASP A 241 17.63 9.33 -24.29
N PHE A 242 16.31 9.18 -24.23
CA PHE A 242 15.62 8.00 -23.72
C PHE A 242 14.35 7.69 -24.51
N ASP A 243 13.87 6.47 -24.43
CA ASP A 243 12.71 5.96 -25.16
C ASP A 243 11.50 5.72 -24.29
N CYS A 244 11.70 5.41 -23.01
CA CYS A 244 10.63 5.14 -22.07
C CYS A 244 11.04 5.44 -20.62
N ILE A 245 10.03 5.51 -19.75
CA ILE A 245 10.21 5.63 -18.29
C ILE A 245 9.60 4.38 -17.65
N ILE A 246 10.42 3.65 -16.90
CA ILE A 246 10.01 2.50 -16.11
C ILE A 246 9.94 2.93 -14.65
N SER A 247 8.78 2.77 -14.03
CA SER A 247 8.59 3.13 -12.63
C SER A 247 8.18 1.91 -11.81
N ASN A 248 8.78 1.76 -10.63
CA ASN A 248 8.41 0.67 -9.73
C ASN A 248 7.01 0.89 -9.11
N ASN A 249 6.44 2.11 -9.12
CA ASN A 249 5.05 2.33 -8.72
C ASN A 249 4.40 3.53 -9.44
N ASP A 250 3.08 3.69 -9.26
CA ASP A 250 2.30 4.76 -9.89
C ASP A 250 2.65 6.15 -9.34
N ALA A 251 2.87 6.29 -8.04
CA ALA A 251 3.18 7.60 -7.46
C ALA A 251 4.41 8.24 -8.12
N MET A 252 5.48 7.45 -8.33
CA MET A 252 6.69 7.92 -9.00
C MET A 252 6.46 8.11 -10.51
N ALA A 253 5.65 7.26 -11.17
CA ALA A 253 5.27 7.43 -12.57
C ALA A 253 4.51 8.76 -12.78
N LEU A 254 3.58 9.09 -11.88
CA LEU A 254 2.86 10.36 -11.89
C LEU A 254 3.79 11.55 -11.66
N GLY A 255 4.80 11.40 -10.81
CA GLY A 255 5.86 12.41 -10.66
C GLY A 255 6.64 12.65 -11.96
N ALA A 256 6.93 11.59 -12.73
CA ALA A 256 7.55 11.73 -14.04
C ALA A 256 6.63 12.42 -15.06
N ILE A 257 5.33 12.10 -15.06
CA ILE A 257 4.31 12.77 -15.89
C ILE A 257 4.27 14.28 -15.58
N GLU A 258 4.25 14.65 -14.30
CA GLU A 258 4.28 16.05 -13.89
C GLU A 258 5.57 16.77 -14.32
N ALA A 259 6.71 16.09 -14.24
CA ALA A 259 7.99 16.62 -14.72
C ALA A 259 7.96 16.91 -16.23
N LEU A 260 7.44 15.96 -17.03
CA LEU A 260 7.26 16.14 -18.49
C LEU A 260 6.37 17.35 -18.80
N LEU A 261 5.19 17.41 -18.18
CA LEU A 261 4.24 18.52 -18.36
C LEU A 261 4.84 19.86 -17.98
N SER A 262 5.61 19.93 -16.87
CA SER A 262 6.26 21.16 -16.42
C SER A 262 7.29 21.71 -17.42
N GLN A 263 7.82 20.84 -18.27
CA GLN A 263 8.78 21.19 -19.33
C GLN A 263 8.13 21.32 -20.72
N GLY A 264 6.79 21.21 -20.80
CA GLY A 264 6.05 21.31 -22.04
C GLY A 264 6.21 20.09 -22.96
N ILE A 265 6.62 18.95 -22.41
CA ILE A 265 6.69 17.66 -23.11
C ILE A 265 5.36 16.94 -22.90
N ASP A 266 4.74 16.49 -23.98
CA ASP A 266 3.50 15.73 -23.90
C ASP A 266 3.79 14.30 -23.40
N PRO A 267 3.29 13.89 -22.22
CA PRO A 267 3.53 12.54 -21.69
C PRO A 267 3.03 11.43 -22.61
N ALA A 268 1.98 11.67 -23.40
CA ALA A 268 1.47 10.69 -24.36
C ALA A 268 2.49 10.29 -25.45
N THR A 269 3.57 11.06 -25.61
CA THR A 269 4.65 10.76 -26.57
C THR A 269 5.77 9.89 -25.98
N VAL A 270 5.72 9.60 -24.69
CA VAL A 270 6.74 8.84 -23.94
C VAL A 270 6.05 7.66 -23.27
N PRO A 271 6.35 6.40 -23.65
CA PRO A 271 5.82 5.25 -22.92
C PRO A 271 6.26 5.29 -21.45
N ILE A 272 5.28 5.29 -20.54
CA ILE A 272 5.50 5.29 -19.10
C ILE A 272 4.73 4.10 -18.52
N VAL A 273 5.40 3.28 -17.71
CA VAL A 273 4.79 2.13 -17.03
C VAL A 273 4.93 2.27 -15.52
N GLY A 274 3.87 1.92 -14.80
CA GLY A 274 3.78 2.00 -13.34
C GLY A 274 3.41 0.67 -12.69
N SER A 275 3.07 0.70 -11.42
CA SER A 275 2.51 -0.42 -10.65
C SER A 275 1.68 0.15 -9.49
N ASP A 276 0.65 -0.55 -9.07
CA ASP A 276 -0.32 -0.38 -7.98
C ASP A 276 -1.74 -0.22 -8.50
N ALA A 277 -1.95 0.34 -9.69
CA ALA A 277 -3.23 0.79 -10.26
C ALA A 277 -4.01 1.67 -9.24
N THR A 278 -3.31 2.65 -8.65
CA THR A 278 -3.94 3.62 -7.75
C THR A 278 -5.05 4.39 -8.46
N VAL A 279 -5.90 5.09 -7.71
CA VAL A 279 -6.96 5.91 -8.31
C VAL A 279 -6.38 6.91 -9.32
N ASP A 280 -5.32 7.63 -8.93
CA ASP A 280 -4.62 8.58 -9.79
C ASP A 280 -3.93 7.88 -10.98
N GLY A 281 -3.32 6.69 -10.76
CA GLY A 281 -2.70 5.88 -11.81
C GLY A 281 -3.71 5.45 -12.86
N ARG A 282 -4.87 4.91 -12.45
CA ARG A 282 -5.97 4.57 -13.37
C ARG A 282 -6.52 5.79 -14.11
N GLN A 283 -6.59 6.95 -13.44
CA GLN A 283 -6.99 8.17 -14.12
C GLN A 283 -5.96 8.58 -15.18
N ALA A 284 -4.67 8.48 -14.89
CA ALA A 284 -3.61 8.77 -15.86
C ALA A 284 -3.63 7.81 -17.07
N ILE A 285 -4.01 6.54 -16.89
CA ILE A 285 -4.29 5.60 -17.99
C ILE A 285 -5.43 6.12 -18.86
N LYS A 286 -6.56 6.53 -18.25
CA LYS A 286 -7.73 7.06 -18.97
C LYS A 286 -7.41 8.35 -19.73
N ASP A 287 -6.55 9.18 -19.17
CA ASP A 287 -6.08 10.43 -19.78
C ASP A 287 -4.99 10.20 -20.85
N GLY A 288 -4.49 8.97 -21.00
CA GLY A 288 -3.46 8.60 -21.98
C GLY A 288 -2.06 9.11 -21.62
N THR A 289 -1.80 9.48 -20.36
CA THR A 289 -0.51 9.97 -19.88
C THR A 289 0.33 8.90 -19.18
N LEU A 290 -0.29 7.82 -18.73
CA LEU A 290 0.34 6.58 -18.27
C LEU A 290 -0.10 5.47 -19.22
N ASN A 291 0.82 4.61 -19.65
CA ASN A 291 0.50 3.59 -20.65
C ASN A 291 0.00 2.28 -20.03
N MET A 292 0.59 1.89 -18.91
CA MET A 292 0.31 0.63 -18.24
C MET A 292 0.62 0.76 -16.76
N THR A 293 -0.18 0.13 -15.93
CA THR A 293 0.11 -0.15 -14.53
C THR A 293 -0.28 -1.58 -14.19
N ASN A 294 0.10 -2.08 -13.02
CA ASN A 294 -0.36 -3.35 -12.49
C ASN A 294 -1.35 -3.11 -11.36
N TYR A 295 -2.52 -3.73 -11.40
CA TYR A 295 -3.39 -3.75 -10.24
C TYR A 295 -2.76 -4.62 -9.15
N GLN A 296 -2.24 -3.96 -8.12
CA GLN A 296 -1.86 -4.58 -6.87
C GLN A 296 -3.05 -4.50 -5.92
N ASN A 297 -3.69 -5.64 -5.65
CA ASN A 297 -4.93 -5.66 -4.87
C ASN A 297 -4.68 -5.33 -3.39
N ALA A 298 -4.56 -4.04 -3.06
CA ALA A 298 -4.30 -3.55 -1.71
C ALA A 298 -5.39 -3.99 -0.71
N ASN A 299 -6.67 -3.92 -1.12
CA ASN A 299 -7.78 -4.40 -0.30
C ASN A 299 -7.67 -5.91 -0.03
N GLY A 300 -7.30 -6.69 -1.05
CA GLY A 300 -7.07 -8.13 -0.95
C GLY A 300 -5.90 -8.48 -0.02
N GLN A 301 -4.79 -7.73 -0.09
CA GLN A 301 -3.67 -7.90 0.85
C GLN A 301 -4.11 -7.59 2.29
N GLY A 302 -4.83 -6.48 2.51
CA GLY A 302 -5.32 -6.09 3.82
C GLY A 302 -6.31 -7.10 4.40
N SER A 303 -7.33 -7.51 3.64
CA SER A 303 -8.33 -8.50 4.07
C SER A 303 -7.72 -9.89 4.25
N GLY A 304 -6.86 -10.31 3.33
CA GLY A 304 -6.12 -11.57 3.41
C GLY A 304 -5.23 -11.65 4.65
N ALA A 305 -4.60 -10.54 5.05
CA ALA A 305 -3.77 -10.49 6.26
C ALA A 305 -4.59 -10.67 7.54
N ILE A 306 -5.79 -10.07 7.63
CA ILE A 306 -6.71 -10.28 8.77
C ILE A 306 -7.19 -11.74 8.82
N GLN A 307 -7.61 -12.29 7.67
CA GLN A 307 -8.05 -13.69 7.61
C GLN A 307 -6.92 -14.66 7.94
N ALA A 308 -5.72 -14.42 7.44
CA ALA A 308 -4.53 -15.24 7.75
C ALA A 308 -4.21 -15.20 9.26
N ALA A 309 -4.30 -14.03 9.91
CA ALA A 309 -4.11 -13.93 11.36
C ALA A 309 -5.12 -14.80 12.13
N ILE A 310 -6.41 -14.75 11.77
CA ILE A 310 -7.44 -15.60 12.35
C ILE A 310 -7.10 -17.08 12.13
N ASN A 311 -6.71 -17.46 10.91
CA ASN A 311 -6.37 -18.84 10.57
C ASN A 311 -5.21 -19.36 11.43
N LEU A 312 -4.18 -18.54 11.68
CA LEU A 312 -3.09 -18.90 12.59
C LEU A 312 -3.57 -19.14 14.02
N LEU A 313 -4.46 -18.28 14.53
CA LEU A 313 -5.03 -18.40 15.89
C LEU A 313 -5.90 -19.63 16.04
N GLU A 314 -6.58 -20.04 14.97
CA GLU A 314 -7.47 -21.22 14.95
C GLU A 314 -6.75 -22.51 14.50
N GLY A 315 -5.46 -22.44 14.13
CA GLY A 315 -4.70 -23.60 13.66
C GLY A 315 -5.16 -24.12 12.29
N LYS A 316 -5.73 -23.27 11.46
CA LYS A 316 -6.18 -23.56 10.09
C LYS A 316 -5.04 -23.34 9.08
N PRO A 317 -5.14 -23.87 7.84
CA PRO A 317 -4.26 -23.46 6.75
C PRO A 317 -4.28 -21.94 6.58
N VAL A 318 -3.09 -21.32 6.38
CA VAL A 318 -2.95 -19.86 6.37
C VAL A 318 -3.87 -19.17 5.35
N ASN A 319 -4.10 -19.80 4.21
CA ASN A 319 -4.91 -19.27 3.12
C ASN A 319 -6.41 -19.66 3.19
N ALA A 320 -6.86 -20.39 4.22
CA ALA A 320 -8.27 -20.76 4.35
C ALA A 320 -9.13 -19.47 4.32
N ASP A 321 -10.16 -19.48 3.48
CA ASP A 321 -11.12 -18.38 3.33
C ASP A 321 -10.52 -17.01 2.92
N THR A 322 -9.24 -16.95 2.53
CA THR A 322 -8.62 -15.71 2.01
C THR A 322 -9.00 -15.44 0.54
N GLY A 323 -9.37 -16.47 -0.21
CA GLY A 323 -9.59 -16.42 -1.66
C GLY A 323 -8.28 -16.45 -2.48
N PHE A 324 -7.14 -16.68 -1.83
CA PHE A 324 -5.81 -16.67 -2.46
C PHE A 324 -5.07 -18.00 -2.25
N ASP A 325 -4.13 -18.29 -3.12
CA ASP A 325 -3.30 -19.49 -3.04
C ASP A 325 -2.04 -19.26 -2.20
N THR A 326 -1.50 -20.34 -1.65
CA THR A 326 -0.19 -20.33 -1.01
C THR A 326 0.91 -20.54 -2.03
N ASP A 327 2.13 -20.14 -1.67
CA ASP A 327 3.33 -20.49 -2.43
C ASP A 327 3.54 -22.01 -2.43
N ALA A 328 4.04 -22.53 -3.57
CA ALA A 328 4.22 -23.97 -3.76
C ALA A 328 5.33 -24.57 -2.87
N ASP A 329 6.35 -23.78 -2.56
CA ASP A 329 7.53 -24.17 -1.81
C ASP A 329 7.46 -23.74 -0.34
N CYS A 330 6.60 -22.76 0.01
CA CYS A 330 6.44 -22.24 1.37
C CYS A 330 4.96 -22.05 1.73
N PRO A 331 4.33 -22.99 2.48
CA PRO A 331 2.91 -22.92 2.81
C PRO A 331 2.54 -21.74 3.74
N TYR A 332 3.52 -20.96 4.19
CA TYR A 332 3.34 -19.79 5.05
C TYR A 332 3.31 -18.46 4.27
N ILE A 333 3.31 -18.53 2.93
CA ILE A 333 3.17 -17.37 2.05
C ILE A 333 1.83 -17.46 1.33
N VAL A 334 1.06 -16.38 1.35
CA VAL A 334 -0.20 -16.23 0.60
C VAL A 334 0.01 -15.19 -0.49
N TRP A 335 -0.23 -15.59 -1.74
CA TRP A 335 -0.02 -14.74 -2.91
C TRP A 335 -1.30 -14.08 -3.38
N VAL A 336 -1.34 -12.76 -3.29
CA VAL A 336 -2.37 -11.90 -3.90
C VAL A 336 -1.89 -11.53 -5.29
N PRO A 337 -2.53 -12.01 -6.37
CA PRO A 337 -2.02 -11.86 -7.73
C PRO A 337 -2.01 -10.41 -8.19
N TYR A 338 -1.11 -10.10 -9.12
CA TYR A 338 -1.16 -8.90 -9.94
C TYR A 338 -2.04 -9.11 -11.16
N GLU A 339 -2.62 -8.01 -11.67
CA GLU A 339 -3.32 -7.97 -12.95
C GLU A 339 -2.83 -6.77 -13.76
N PRO A 340 -2.44 -6.93 -15.06
CA PRO A 340 -2.01 -5.81 -15.88
C PRO A 340 -3.21 -4.91 -16.23
N VAL A 341 -3.00 -3.59 -16.13
CA VAL A 341 -4.03 -2.57 -16.42
C VAL A 341 -3.52 -1.63 -17.49
N THR A 342 -4.28 -1.53 -18.58
CA THR A 342 -4.02 -0.66 -19.72
C THR A 342 -5.30 0.12 -20.08
N ALA A 343 -5.24 0.94 -21.11
CA ALA A 343 -6.43 1.64 -21.62
C ALA A 343 -7.56 0.69 -22.05
N GLU A 344 -7.26 -0.57 -22.34
CA GLU A 344 -8.25 -1.55 -22.81
C GLU A 344 -9.15 -2.07 -21.69
N ASN A 345 -8.63 -2.15 -20.46
CA ASN A 345 -9.34 -2.77 -19.32
C ASN A 345 -9.41 -1.90 -18.05
N VAL A 346 -8.90 -0.69 -18.07
CA VAL A 346 -8.87 0.18 -16.87
C VAL A 346 -10.26 0.43 -16.28
N ALA A 347 -11.31 0.37 -17.08
CA ALA A 347 -12.69 0.54 -16.63
C ALA A 347 -13.20 -0.61 -15.73
N ASP A 348 -12.57 -1.78 -15.79
CA ASP A 348 -12.94 -2.94 -14.99
C ASP A 348 -12.44 -2.81 -13.52
N PHE A 349 -11.58 -1.84 -13.26
CA PHE A 349 -10.95 -1.59 -11.95
C PHE A 349 -11.51 -0.36 -11.21
N ASP A 350 -12.63 0.22 -11.68
CA ASP A 350 -13.27 1.41 -11.07
C ASP A 350 -14.07 1.11 -9.78
#